data_6afe00cb8a0400ad53cfb0dddaeb2e68
#
_entry.id   6afe00cb8a0400ad53cfb0dddaeb2e68
#
_cell.length_a   1.000
_cell.length_b   1.000
_cell.length_c   1.000
_cell.angle_alpha   90.00
_cell.angle_beta   90.00
_cell.angle_gamma   90.00
#
_symmetry.space_group_name_H-M   'P 1'
#
loop_
_entity.id
_entity.type
_entity.pdbx_description
1 polymer ?
#
loop_
_entity_poly.entity_id
_entity_poly.type
_entity_poly.pdbx_seq_one_letter_code
_entity_poly.pdbx_strand_id
1 'polypeptide(L)'
;MILSLSPLFAAAQETKTIGGYLLDGKDSFEELDAAVLTESKRKDKNLDGKGMRFPGGSMMMIPESVGKEIGSIIEVKHPYLVKSICFTVKENRMEGCQARINIYRLTDSNNLDNIVTMPIYQEIPRTEKKTTFSIAPEENLELQPGEYYISFALSDISEAIEAKWVNSKTWDGKERYANQLEDCIYFPVYVKSSYSRKNTDSPLTKWKYNIGMSVRGKILD
;
A
#
# COMPACT_ATOMS: atom_id res chain seq x y z
N MET A 1 -58.27 27.56 29.80
CA MET A 1 -56.99 28.17 30.22
C MET A 1 -56.00 27.07 30.39
N ILE A 2 -55.23 26.79 29.30
CA ILE A 2 -54.31 25.67 29.22
C ILE A 2 -52.89 26.26 29.22
N LEU A 3 -52.14 25.97 30.29
CA LEU A 3 -50.76 26.37 30.46
C LEU A 3 -49.88 25.35 29.70
N SER A 4 -49.15 25.79 28.69
CA SER A 4 -48.13 25.02 27.99
C SER A 4 -46.79 25.16 28.73
N LEU A 5 -46.28 24.06 29.24
CA LEU A 5 -44.93 23.94 29.77
C LEU A 5 -44.02 23.57 28.59
N SER A 6 -43.09 24.47 28.25
CA SER A 6 -41.97 24.18 27.35
C SER A 6 -40.86 23.45 28.12
N PRO A 7 -40.25 22.37 27.58
CA PRO A 7 -39.07 21.77 28.20
C PRO A 7 -37.84 22.58 27.84
N LEU A 8 -37.07 23.00 28.85
CA LEU A 8 -35.73 23.47 28.74
C LEU A 8 -34.82 22.30 28.32
N PHE A 9 -34.31 22.36 27.11
CA PHE A 9 -33.20 21.50 26.71
C PHE A 9 -31.93 22.04 27.36
N ALA A 10 -31.40 21.34 28.36
CA ALA A 10 -30.05 21.52 28.85
C ALA A 10 -29.10 20.86 27.83
N ALA A 11 -28.32 21.66 27.12
CA ALA A 11 -27.23 21.16 26.29
C ALA A 11 -26.14 20.61 27.21
N ALA A 12 -25.97 19.29 27.21
CA ALA A 12 -24.83 18.66 27.83
C ALA A 12 -23.58 18.98 26.98
N GLN A 13 -22.64 19.71 27.53
CA GLN A 13 -21.29 19.85 26.97
C GLN A 13 -20.57 18.51 27.14
N GLU A 14 -20.33 17.81 26.04
CA GLU A 14 -19.42 16.68 26.01
C GLU A 14 -17.97 17.19 26.16
N THR A 15 -17.35 16.89 27.27
CA THR A 15 -15.93 17.09 27.49
C THR A 15 -15.17 15.96 26.78
N LYS A 16 -14.53 16.24 25.66
CA LYS A 16 -13.58 15.31 25.02
C LYS A 16 -12.23 15.38 25.73
N THR A 17 -11.83 14.27 26.34
CA THR A 17 -10.49 14.11 26.92
C THR A 17 -9.54 13.60 25.84
N ILE A 18 -8.52 14.35 25.52
CA ILE A 18 -7.40 13.91 24.68
C ILE A 18 -6.17 13.88 25.57
N GLY A 19 -5.55 12.70 25.69
CA GLY A 19 -4.25 12.55 26.36
C GLY A 19 -4.20 12.77 27.86
N GLY A 20 -5.28 12.54 28.62
CA GLY A 20 -5.28 12.52 30.08
C GLY A 20 -5.12 13.90 30.78
N TYR A 21 -5.24 15.00 30.05
CA TYR A 21 -5.20 16.36 30.59
C TYR A 21 -6.55 17.05 30.40
N LEU A 22 -7.07 17.64 31.49
CA LEU A 22 -8.18 18.59 31.42
C LEU A 22 -7.64 19.91 30.87
N LEU A 23 -7.97 20.25 29.63
CA LEU A 23 -7.68 21.56 29.06
C LEU A 23 -8.78 22.52 29.50
N ASP A 24 -8.42 23.50 30.34
CA ASP A 24 -9.33 24.58 30.73
C ASP A 24 -9.52 25.51 29.51
N GLY A 25 -10.77 25.55 29.07
CA GLY A 25 -11.06 26.05 27.74
C GLY A 25 -11.07 27.56 27.62
N LYS A 26 -10.06 28.11 27.01
CA LYS A 26 -10.17 29.31 26.15
C LYS A 26 -9.01 29.49 25.17
N ASP A 27 -7.81 29.00 25.51
CA ASP A 27 -6.63 29.27 24.68
C ASP A 27 -6.32 28.18 23.62
N SER A 28 -6.98 27.02 23.70
CA SER A 28 -6.70 25.89 22.81
C SER A 28 -7.42 25.89 21.47
N PHE A 29 -8.53 26.66 21.35
CA PHE A 29 -9.35 26.63 20.14
C PHE A 29 -8.72 27.37 18.95
N GLU A 30 -7.99 28.46 19.19
CA GLU A 30 -7.35 29.23 18.11
C GLU A 30 -6.16 28.48 17.49
N GLU A 31 -5.38 27.77 18.30
CA GLU A 31 -4.23 26.99 17.82
C GLU A 31 -4.65 25.73 17.05
N LEU A 32 -5.73 25.04 17.50
CA LEU A 32 -6.30 23.89 16.78
C LEU A 32 -6.94 24.29 15.44
N ASP A 33 -7.64 25.40 15.38
CA ASP A 33 -8.24 25.92 14.15
C ASP A 33 -7.17 26.37 13.14
N ALA A 34 -6.06 26.96 13.60
CA ALA A 34 -4.94 27.33 12.72
C ALA A 34 -4.21 26.09 12.16
N ALA A 35 -4.01 25.04 12.93
CA ALA A 35 -3.40 23.79 12.49
C ALA A 35 -4.29 23.05 11.49
N VAL A 36 -5.59 22.96 11.74
CA VAL A 36 -6.57 22.33 10.84
C VAL A 36 -6.72 23.13 9.55
N LEU A 37 -6.74 24.45 9.59
CA LEU A 37 -6.83 25.32 8.41
C LEU A 37 -5.55 25.27 7.55
N THR A 38 -4.38 25.08 8.14
CA THR A 38 -3.12 24.94 7.40
C THR A 38 -3.06 23.60 6.67
N GLU A 39 -3.55 22.53 7.29
CA GLU A 39 -3.60 21.20 6.67
C GLU A 39 -4.56 21.13 5.46
N SER A 40 -5.68 21.86 5.51
CA SER A 40 -6.70 21.80 4.46
C SER A 40 -6.27 22.45 3.12
N LYS A 41 -5.27 23.32 3.11
CA LYS A 41 -4.83 24.10 1.93
C LYS A 41 -3.81 23.39 1.05
N ARG A 42 -3.17 22.31 1.51
CA ARG A 42 -2.15 21.61 0.74
C ARG A 42 -2.79 20.51 -0.12
N LYS A 43 -2.61 20.62 -1.43
CA LYS A 43 -3.07 19.59 -2.37
C LYS A 43 -2.25 18.31 -2.21
N ASP A 44 -2.93 17.18 -2.21
CA ASP A 44 -2.27 15.88 -2.26
C ASP A 44 -1.36 15.80 -3.49
N LYS A 45 -0.15 15.30 -3.29
CA LYS A 45 0.82 15.06 -4.34
C LYS A 45 0.97 13.56 -4.54
N ASN A 46 1.17 13.13 -5.77
CA ASN A 46 1.48 11.74 -6.07
C ASN A 46 2.99 11.61 -6.33
N LEU A 47 3.64 10.69 -5.62
CA LEU A 47 5.01 10.26 -5.90
C LEU A 47 4.93 8.96 -6.68
N ASP A 48 5.32 9.01 -7.95
CA ASP A 48 5.12 7.93 -8.91
C ASP A 48 6.43 7.17 -9.16
N GLY A 49 6.39 5.87 -8.91
CA GLY A 49 7.46 4.94 -9.26
C GLY A 49 7.43 4.44 -10.71
N LYS A 50 6.38 4.82 -11.47
CA LYS A 50 6.25 4.42 -12.87
C LYS A 50 7.35 5.01 -13.73
N GLY A 51 7.77 4.23 -14.71
CA GLY A 51 8.55 4.70 -15.84
C GLY A 51 7.70 4.72 -17.10
N MET A 52 8.34 4.57 -18.25
CA MET A 52 7.65 4.39 -19.51
C MET A 52 6.86 3.07 -19.50
N ARG A 53 5.58 3.13 -19.85
CA ARG A 53 4.75 1.92 -19.93
C ARG A 53 5.28 1.02 -21.06
N PHE A 54 5.43 -0.27 -20.78
CA PHE A 54 5.74 -1.26 -21.80
C PHE A 54 4.42 -1.74 -22.43
N PRO A 55 4.11 -1.33 -23.68
CA PRO A 55 2.86 -1.71 -24.32
C PRO A 55 2.76 -3.23 -24.47
N GLY A 56 1.61 -3.80 -24.06
CA GLY A 56 1.37 -5.24 -24.14
C GLY A 56 2.08 -6.08 -23.06
N GLY A 57 3.09 -5.53 -22.38
CA GLY A 57 3.81 -6.24 -21.34
C GLY A 57 2.96 -6.48 -20.08
N SER A 58 3.15 -7.65 -19.48
CA SER A 58 2.61 -8.00 -18.18
C SER A 58 3.65 -8.76 -17.38
N MET A 59 3.65 -8.55 -16.09
CA MET A 59 4.37 -9.37 -15.14
C MET A 59 3.37 -10.30 -14.49
N MET A 60 3.75 -11.56 -14.34
CA MET A 60 2.90 -12.58 -13.76
C MET A 60 3.49 -13.05 -12.43
N MET A 61 2.64 -13.17 -11.42
CA MET A 61 2.91 -13.91 -10.19
C MET A 61 1.99 -15.13 -10.15
N ILE A 62 2.53 -16.24 -9.74
CA ILE A 62 1.86 -17.55 -9.62
C ILE A 62 1.93 -18.00 -8.16
N PRO A 63 1.22 -19.04 -7.72
CA PRO A 63 1.27 -19.54 -6.34
C PRO A 63 2.69 -19.79 -5.82
N GLU A 64 3.59 -20.28 -6.64
CA GLU A 64 5.02 -20.45 -6.28
C GLU A 64 5.77 -19.11 -6.06
N SER A 65 5.10 -17.99 -6.30
CA SER A 65 5.63 -16.65 -6.02
C SER A 65 5.29 -16.15 -4.61
N VAL A 66 4.65 -16.97 -3.76
CA VAL A 66 4.42 -16.60 -2.36
C VAL A 66 5.77 -16.26 -1.69
N GLY A 67 5.80 -15.11 -1.00
CA GLY A 67 7.01 -14.54 -0.41
C GLY A 67 7.88 -13.70 -1.37
N LYS A 68 7.69 -13.81 -2.70
CA LYS A 68 8.42 -13.01 -3.67
C LYS A 68 7.97 -11.56 -3.65
N GLU A 69 8.93 -10.64 -3.65
CA GLU A 69 8.68 -9.21 -3.72
C GLU A 69 9.06 -8.63 -5.08
N ILE A 70 8.17 -7.77 -5.57
CA ILE A 70 8.37 -6.93 -6.76
C ILE A 70 7.84 -5.52 -6.44
N GLY A 71 8.44 -4.49 -7.01
CA GLY A 71 7.98 -3.15 -6.63
C GLY A 71 8.52 -2.05 -7.54
N SER A 72 8.51 -0.84 -7.01
CA SER A 72 8.93 0.38 -7.69
C SER A 72 9.79 1.25 -6.78
N ILE A 73 10.74 1.98 -7.36
CA ILE A 73 11.52 2.98 -6.64
C ILE A 73 10.83 4.34 -6.81
N ILE A 74 10.63 5.03 -5.70
CA ILE A 74 10.20 6.42 -5.66
C ILE A 74 11.29 7.30 -5.05
N GLU A 75 11.35 8.56 -5.49
CA GLU A 75 12.21 9.60 -4.94
C GLU A 75 11.38 10.58 -4.12
N VAL A 76 11.76 10.80 -2.89
CA VAL A 76 11.16 11.76 -1.95
C VAL A 76 12.13 12.93 -1.80
N LYS A 77 11.72 14.14 -2.20
CA LYS A 77 12.58 15.35 -2.17
C LYS A 77 12.35 16.22 -0.93
N HIS A 78 11.20 16.11 -0.32
CA HIS A 78 10.79 16.85 0.87
C HIS A 78 10.10 15.88 1.82
N PRO A 79 10.11 16.13 3.15
CA PRO A 79 9.34 15.32 4.09
C PRO A 79 7.91 15.16 3.60
N TYR A 80 7.39 13.92 3.68
CA TYR A 80 6.16 13.56 3.00
C TYR A 80 5.31 12.61 3.85
N LEU A 81 4.07 13.01 4.13
CA LEU A 81 3.10 12.17 4.84
C LEU A 81 2.33 11.31 3.83
N VAL A 82 2.47 10.00 3.95
CA VAL A 82 1.76 9.02 3.11
C VAL A 82 0.31 8.91 3.56
N LYS A 83 -0.63 9.13 2.65
CA LYS A 83 -2.07 8.90 2.86
C LYS A 83 -2.53 7.58 2.27
N SER A 84 -1.97 7.22 1.13
CA SER A 84 -2.26 5.93 0.51
C SER A 84 -1.14 5.44 -0.39
N ILE A 85 -1.05 4.12 -0.50
CA ILE A 85 -0.17 3.40 -1.41
C ILE A 85 -1.03 2.83 -2.52
N CYS A 86 -0.62 3.05 -3.77
CA CYS A 86 -1.41 2.66 -4.93
C CYS A 86 -0.63 1.70 -5.82
N PHE A 87 -1.32 0.65 -6.29
CA PHE A 87 -0.83 -0.25 -7.34
C PHE A 87 -1.99 -0.71 -8.21
N THR A 88 -1.67 -1.29 -9.36
CA THR A 88 -2.67 -1.75 -10.31
C THR A 88 -2.45 -3.23 -10.62
N VAL A 89 -3.51 -4.02 -10.56
CA VAL A 89 -3.60 -5.38 -11.07
C VAL A 89 -4.32 -5.33 -12.41
N LYS A 90 -3.79 -5.99 -13.43
CA LYS A 90 -4.47 -6.10 -14.73
C LYS A 90 -5.58 -7.14 -14.69
N GLU A 91 -5.29 -8.25 -14.04
CA GLU A 91 -6.14 -9.40 -13.90
C GLU A 91 -5.65 -10.24 -12.71
N ASN A 92 -6.56 -10.78 -11.92
CA ASN A 92 -6.27 -11.80 -10.92
C ASN A 92 -7.20 -12.98 -11.11
N ARG A 93 -6.65 -14.14 -11.41
CA ARG A 93 -7.38 -15.40 -11.61
C ARG A 93 -7.41 -16.26 -10.35
N MET A 94 -6.56 -15.96 -9.37
CA MET A 94 -6.55 -16.67 -8.08
C MET A 94 -7.67 -16.15 -7.17
N GLU A 95 -8.26 -17.06 -6.40
CA GLU A 95 -9.15 -16.70 -5.30
C GLU A 95 -8.40 -16.71 -3.98
N GLY A 96 -8.82 -15.84 -3.04
CA GLY A 96 -8.28 -15.80 -1.69
C GLY A 96 -6.79 -15.46 -1.61
N CYS A 97 -6.29 -14.60 -2.51
CA CYS A 97 -4.93 -14.14 -2.39
C CYS A 97 -4.81 -12.87 -1.56
N GLN A 98 -3.74 -12.81 -0.78
CA GLN A 98 -3.39 -11.66 0.02
C GLN A 98 -2.01 -11.13 -0.38
N ALA A 99 -1.90 -9.82 -0.45
CA ALA A 99 -0.64 -9.12 -0.63
C ALA A 99 -0.19 -8.45 0.66
N ARG A 100 1.12 -8.43 0.89
CA ARG A 100 1.76 -7.56 1.85
C ARG A 100 2.49 -6.44 1.12
N ILE A 101 2.27 -5.21 1.55
CA ILE A 101 2.95 -4.04 1.02
C ILE A 101 4.06 -3.65 2.00
N ASN A 102 5.28 -3.53 1.50
CA ASN A 102 6.41 -3.08 2.29
C ASN A 102 6.96 -1.79 1.70
N ILE A 103 7.52 -0.95 2.56
CA ILE A 103 8.22 0.27 2.18
C ILE A 103 9.59 0.25 2.84
N TYR A 104 10.62 0.27 2.03
CA TYR A 104 12.00 0.25 2.47
C TYR A 104 12.70 1.53 2.06
N ARG A 105 13.44 2.11 2.98
CA ARG A 105 14.40 3.16 2.66
C ARG A 105 15.64 2.51 2.04
N LEU A 106 16.04 3.02 0.88
CA LEU A 106 17.31 2.61 0.25
C LEU A 106 18.45 3.40 0.87
N THR A 107 19.43 2.70 1.44
CA THR A 107 20.65 3.29 1.96
C THR A 107 21.82 3.02 1.00
N ASP A 108 22.92 3.77 1.12
CA ASP A 108 24.06 3.68 0.22
C ASP A 108 24.73 2.28 0.18
N SER A 109 24.44 1.44 1.15
CA SER A 109 24.98 0.07 1.27
C SER A 109 24.10 -1.01 0.62
N ASN A 110 23.07 -0.68 -0.16
CA ASN A 110 22.02 -1.60 -0.61
C ASN A 110 21.26 -2.30 0.53
N ASN A 111 21.40 -1.81 1.75
CA ASN A 111 20.60 -2.27 2.86
C ASN A 111 19.18 -1.67 2.75
N LEU A 112 18.22 -2.46 3.14
CA LEU A 112 16.82 -2.08 3.18
C LEU A 112 16.39 -1.89 4.64
N ASP A 113 16.09 -0.66 4.99
CA ASP A 113 15.43 -0.39 6.26
C ASP A 113 13.92 -0.42 6.03
N ASN A 114 13.24 -1.42 6.55
CA ASN A 114 11.78 -1.45 6.53
C ASN A 114 11.27 -0.36 7.48
N ILE A 115 10.59 0.63 6.92
CA ILE A 115 10.07 1.75 7.70
C ILE A 115 8.62 1.56 8.15
N VAL A 116 7.98 0.47 7.71
CA VAL A 116 6.60 0.11 8.11
C VAL A 116 6.68 -0.72 9.37
N THR A 117 6.14 -0.22 10.47
CA THR A 117 6.10 -0.92 11.75
C THR A 117 4.87 -1.83 11.86
N MET A 118 3.74 -1.39 11.32
CA MET A 118 2.51 -2.18 11.23
C MET A 118 2.38 -2.79 9.83
N PRO A 119 2.35 -4.12 9.68
CA PRO A 119 2.24 -4.77 8.37
C PRO A 119 1.00 -4.33 7.61
N ILE A 120 1.17 -3.93 6.36
CA ILE A 120 0.08 -3.50 5.49
C ILE A 120 -0.32 -4.68 4.62
N TYR A 121 -1.53 -5.20 4.84
CA TYR A 121 -2.10 -6.30 4.05
C TYR A 121 -3.25 -5.81 3.17
N GLN A 122 -3.39 -6.43 2.01
CA GLN A 122 -4.48 -6.19 1.08
C GLN A 122 -4.95 -7.49 0.45
N GLU A 123 -6.22 -7.80 0.63
CA GLU A 123 -6.86 -8.85 -0.15
C GLU A 123 -6.99 -8.44 -1.61
N ILE A 124 -6.62 -9.36 -2.50
CA ILE A 124 -6.71 -9.16 -3.95
C ILE A 124 -7.81 -10.09 -4.47
N PRO A 125 -9.04 -9.62 -4.62
CA PRO A 125 -10.13 -10.44 -5.11
C PRO A 125 -9.87 -10.88 -6.56
N ARG A 126 -10.44 -12.02 -6.94
CA ARG A 126 -10.45 -12.44 -8.34
C ARG A 126 -11.07 -11.34 -9.19
N THR A 127 -10.40 -10.98 -10.29
CA THR A 127 -10.86 -9.92 -11.19
C THR A 127 -10.34 -10.13 -12.60
N GLU A 128 -11.23 -10.01 -13.58
CA GLU A 128 -10.89 -10.03 -15.01
C GLU A 128 -10.62 -8.62 -15.56
N LYS A 129 -10.85 -7.60 -14.75
CA LYS A 129 -10.72 -6.19 -15.14
C LYS A 129 -9.54 -5.56 -14.43
N LYS A 130 -8.90 -4.64 -15.13
CA LYS A 130 -7.87 -3.79 -14.55
C LYS A 130 -8.43 -3.03 -13.33
N THR A 131 -7.88 -3.32 -12.17
CA THR A 131 -8.28 -2.74 -10.88
C THR A 131 -7.10 -2.02 -10.24
N THR A 132 -7.33 -0.81 -9.75
CA THR A 132 -6.33 -0.05 -8.98
C THR A 132 -6.71 -0.07 -7.51
N PHE A 133 -5.80 -0.55 -6.70
CA PHE A 133 -5.91 -0.57 -5.25
C PHE A 133 -5.29 0.71 -4.68
N SER A 134 -5.90 1.24 -3.64
CA SER A 134 -5.42 2.39 -2.87
C SER A 134 -5.59 2.08 -1.39
N ILE A 135 -4.47 1.87 -0.70
CA ILE A 135 -4.42 1.36 0.67
C ILE A 135 -3.90 2.48 1.56
N ALA A 136 -4.67 2.84 2.58
CA ALA A 136 -4.21 3.75 3.63
C ALA A 136 -3.40 2.96 4.66
N PRO A 137 -2.18 3.39 5.05
CA PRO A 137 -1.50 2.83 6.21
C PRO A 137 -2.35 3.06 7.47
N GLU A 138 -2.30 2.14 8.41
CA GLU A 138 -2.97 2.30 9.71
C GLU A 138 -2.22 3.29 10.62
N GLU A 139 -0.92 3.44 10.39
CA GLU A 139 -0.04 4.37 11.09
C GLU A 139 0.25 5.64 10.28
N ASN A 140 0.60 6.72 10.96
CA ASN A 140 1.09 7.92 10.31
C ASN A 140 2.50 7.66 9.75
N LEU A 141 2.57 7.42 8.46
CA LEU A 141 3.81 7.06 7.78
C LEU A 141 4.43 8.30 7.14
N GLU A 142 5.53 8.77 7.71
CA GLU A 142 6.30 9.89 7.19
C GLU A 142 7.57 9.41 6.47
N LEU A 143 7.74 9.88 5.23
CA LEU A 143 8.94 9.63 4.44
C LEU A 143 9.85 10.87 4.49
N GLN A 144 11.07 10.69 4.96
CA GLN A 144 12.11 11.71 4.89
C GLN A 144 12.71 11.76 3.47
N PRO A 145 13.38 12.85 3.05
CA PRO A 145 14.06 12.90 1.76
C PRO A 145 14.98 11.69 1.54
N GLY A 146 14.89 11.09 0.35
CA GLY A 146 15.62 9.88 -0.02
C GLY A 146 14.92 9.03 -1.06
N GLU A 147 15.53 7.90 -1.38
CA GLU A 147 14.94 6.89 -2.26
C GLU A 147 14.29 5.77 -1.44
N TYR A 148 13.13 5.32 -1.91
CA TYR A 148 12.35 4.27 -1.27
C TYR A 148 11.96 3.20 -2.28
N TYR A 149 12.09 1.95 -1.87
CA TYR A 149 11.56 0.80 -2.60
C TYR A 149 10.22 0.40 -1.99
N ILE A 150 9.15 0.53 -2.77
CA ILE A 150 7.82 0.09 -2.38
C ILE A 150 7.57 -1.21 -3.07
N SER A 151 7.27 -2.26 -2.31
CA SER A 151 7.08 -3.59 -2.84
C SER A 151 5.70 -4.16 -2.55
N PHE A 152 5.26 -4.97 -3.51
CA PHE A 152 4.16 -5.90 -3.41
C PHE A 152 4.76 -7.30 -3.20
N ALA A 153 4.38 -7.96 -2.11
CA ALA A 153 4.69 -9.36 -1.86
C ALA A 153 3.39 -10.16 -1.85
N LEU A 154 3.30 -11.21 -2.65
CA LEU A 154 2.23 -12.19 -2.48
C LEU A 154 2.46 -12.91 -1.15
N SER A 155 1.60 -12.67 -0.15
CA SER A 155 1.81 -13.15 1.22
C SER A 155 1.05 -14.42 1.51
N ASP A 156 -0.10 -14.61 0.86
CA ASP A 156 -0.95 -15.77 1.08
C ASP A 156 -1.82 -16.07 -0.14
N ILE A 157 -2.25 -17.34 -0.25
CA ILE A 157 -3.17 -17.87 -1.26
C ILE A 157 -4.16 -18.81 -0.57
N SER A 158 -5.31 -19.05 -1.20
CA SER A 158 -6.31 -19.96 -0.62
C SER A 158 -5.78 -21.40 -0.48
N GLU A 159 -6.23 -22.10 0.56
CA GLU A 159 -5.88 -23.51 0.80
C GLU A 159 -6.15 -24.39 -0.43
N ALA A 160 -7.22 -24.10 -1.18
CA ALA A 160 -7.57 -24.86 -2.37
C ALA A 160 -6.50 -24.73 -3.48
N ILE A 161 -5.97 -23.50 -3.68
CA ILE A 161 -4.88 -23.27 -4.64
C ILE A 161 -3.59 -23.89 -4.12
N GLU A 162 -3.28 -23.72 -2.84
CA GLU A 162 -2.09 -24.32 -2.22
C GLU A 162 -2.10 -25.85 -2.39
N ALA A 163 -3.21 -26.53 -2.07
CA ALA A 163 -3.36 -27.97 -2.23
C ALA A 163 -3.18 -28.43 -3.68
N LYS A 164 -3.72 -27.68 -4.65
CA LYS A 164 -3.51 -27.93 -6.10
C LYS A 164 -2.01 -27.88 -6.43
N TRP A 165 -1.28 -26.90 -5.90
CA TRP A 165 0.11 -26.63 -6.26
C TRP A 165 1.15 -27.42 -5.47
N VAL A 166 0.80 -28.10 -4.39
CA VAL A 166 1.71 -28.97 -3.61
C VAL A 166 2.43 -30.00 -4.52
N ASN A 167 1.72 -30.54 -5.50
CA ASN A 167 2.24 -31.55 -6.42
C ASN A 167 2.80 -30.98 -7.73
N SER A 168 3.01 -29.67 -7.82
CA SER A 168 3.43 -28.99 -9.05
C SER A 168 4.73 -29.53 -9.66
N LYS A 169 5.60 -30.13 -8.83
CA LYS A 169 6.86 -30.75 -9.29
C LYS A 169 6.65 -32.00 -10.15
N THR A 170 5.49 -32.65 -10.06
CA THR A 170 5.15 -33.85 -10.83
C THR A 170 4.55 -33.50 -12.20
N TRP A 171 4.16 -32.26 -12.43
CA TRP A 171 3.53 -31.80 -13.65
C TRP A 171 4.52 -31.76 -14.81
N ASP A 172 4.08 -32.19 -15.98
CA ASP A 172 4.82 -31.96 -17.21
C ASP A 172 4.81 -30.46 -17.59
N GLY A 173 5.62 -30.07 -18.59
CA GLY A 173 5.72 -28.67 -18.97
C GLY A 173 4.44 -28.04 -19.49
N LYS A 174 3.52 -28.83 -20.11
CA LYS A 174 2.24 -28.33 -20.63
C LYS A 174 1.24 -28.15 -19.51
N GLU A 175 1.13 -29.12 -18.62
CA GLU A 175 0.28 -29.08 -17.45
C GLU A 175 0.68 -27.92 -16.53
N ARG A 176 1.97 -27.78 -16.26
CA ARG A 176 2.49 -26.66 -15.46
C ARG A 176 2.12 -25.31 -16.07
N TYR A 177 2.31 -25.15 -17.38
CA TYR A 177 1.98 -23.91 -18.07
C TYR A 177 0.47 -23.62 -18.03
N ALA A 178 -0.39 -24.63 -18.23
CA ALA A 178 -1.84 -24.47 -18.13
C ALA A 178 -2.25 -24.00 -16.73
N ASN A 179 -1.76 -24.65 -15.67
CA ASN A 179 -2.03 -24.25 -14.29
C ASN A 179 -1.51 -22.84 -13.95
N GLN A 180 -0.34 -22.44 -14.49
CA GLN A 180 0.16 -21.08 -14.33
C GLN A 180 -0.75 -20.03 -14.97
N LEU A 181 -1.41 -20.34 -16.05
CA LEU A 181 -2.37 -19.44 -16.69
C LEU A 181 -3.71 -19.37 -15.95
N GLU A 182 -4.09 -20.43 -15.23
CA GLU A 182 -5.31 -20.49 -14.43
C GLU A 182 -5.15 -19.79 -13.08
N ASP A 183 -3.98 -19.94 -12.45
CA ASP A 183 -3.73 -19.45 -11.10
C ASP A 183 -2.63 -18.38 -11.15
N CYS A 184 -2.97 -17.15 -11.52
CA CYS A 184 -2.00 -16.08 -11.62
C CYS A 184 -2.59 -14.68 -11.39
N ILE A 185 -1.70 -13.77 -11.01
CA ILE A 185 -1.96 -12.33 -10.98
C ILE A 185 -1.11 -11.66 -12.05
N TYR A 186 -1.72 -10.83 -12.87
CA TYR A 186 -1.04 -10.02 -13.89
C TYR A 186 -0.94 -8.56 -13.48
N PHE A 187 0.25 -8.00 -13.57
CA PHE A 187 0.55 -6.59 -13.35
C PHE A 187 0.91 -5.88 -14.65
N PRO A 188 0.60 -4.58 -14.78
CA PRO A 188 1.19 -3.77 -15.82
C PRO A 188 2.71 -3.66 -15.61
N VAL A 189 3.46 -3.55 -16.69
CA VAL A 189 4.93 -3.41 -16.64
C VAL A 189 5.35 -2.05 -17.13
N TYR A 190 6.30 -1.46 -16.43
CA TYR A 190 6.92 -0.19 -16.76
C TYR A 190 8.44 -0.36 -16.86
N VAL A 191 9.05 0.34 -17.82
CA VAL A 191 10.51 0.37 -18.03
C VAL A 191 11.10 1.46 -17.16
N LYS A 192 11.52 1.09 -15.98
CA LYS A 192 12.30 1.89 -15.03
C LYS A 192 12.94 0.91 -14.05
N SER A 193 14.22 1.08 -13.80
CA SER A 193 14.95 0.23 -12.85
C SER A 193 14.24 0.14 -11.51
N SER A 194 14.22 -1.06 -10.96
CA SER A 194 13.66 -1.38 -9.65
C SER A 194 14.40 -2.58 -9.07
N TYR A 195 13.84 -3.17 -8.05
CA TYR A 195 14.36 -4.37 -7.40
C TYR A 195 13.28 -5.46 -7.33
N SER A 196 13.75 -6.69 -7.20
CA SER A 196 12.94 -7.85 -6.82
C SER A 196 13.74 -8.75 -5.91
N ARG A 197 13.07 -9.57 -5.10
CA ARG A 197 13.71 -10.64 -4.33
C ARG A 197 12.79 -11.84 -4.20
N LYS A 198 13.35 -13.02 -3.97
CA LYS A 198 12.59 -14.28 -3.88
C LYS A 198 11.75 -14.36 -2.61
N ASN A 199 12.27 -13.86 -1.51
CA ASN A 199 11.61 -13.76 -0.21
C ASN A 199 12.28 -12.65 0.61
N THR A 200 11.77 -12.35 1.79
CA THR A 200 12.23 -11.28 2.67
C THR A 200 13.72 -11.41 3.02
N ASP A 201 14.25 -12.63 3.15
CA ASP A 201 15.63 -12.88 3.56
C ASP A 201 16.61 -12.95 2.39
N SER A 202 16.10 -12.97 1.15
CA SER A 202 16.92 -13.01 -0.04
C SER A 202 17.47 -11.62 -0.38
N PRO A 203 18.69 -11.53 -0.95
CA PRO A 203 19.23 -10.26 -1.40
C PRO A 203 18.38 -9.66 -2.53
N LEU A 204 18.37 -8.33 -2.59
CA LEU A 204 17.76 -7.61 -3.68
C LEU A 204 18.49 -7.87 -5.00
N THR A 205 17.72 -8.16 -6.03
CA THR A 205 18.21 -8.25 -7.39
C THR A 205 17.71 -7.05 -8.19
N LYS A 206 18.62 -6.27 -8.75
CA LYS A 206 18.27 -5.13 -9.60
C LYS A 206 17.59 -5.62 -10.87
N TRP A 207 16.50 -4.95 -11.22
CA TRP A 207 15.72 -5.28 -12.40
C TRP A 207 15.36 -4.02 -13.20
N LYS A 208 15.24 -4.16 -14.52
CA LYS A 208 14.95 -3.04 -15.43
C LYS A 208 13.46 -2.69 -15.54
N TYR A 209 12.59 -3.46 -14.89
CA TYR A 209 11.14 -3.29 -14.92
C TYR A 209 10.58 -3.06 -13.52
N ASN A 210 9.37 -2.50 -13.46
CA ASN A 210 8.59 -2.37 -12.24
C ASN A 210 7.09 -2.50 -12.53
N ILE A 211 6.28 -2.57 -11.47
CA ILE A 211 4.82 -2.71 -11.55
C ILE A 211 4.06 -1.39 -11.38
N GLY A 212 4.78 -0.28 -11.28
CA GLY A 212 4.20 1.07 -11.23
C GLY A 212 3.49 1.40 -9.92
N MET A 213 4.07 1.00 -8.79
CA MET A 213 3.58 1.44 -7.48
C MET A 213 3.83 2.93 -7.28
N SER A 214 2.95 3.57 -6.54
CA SER A 214 3.03 4.99 -6.22
C SER A 214 2.49 5.26 -4.82
N VAL A 215 2.83 6.40 -4.24
CA VAL A 215 2.24 6.89 -2.99
C VAL A 215 1.55 8.23 -3.22
N ARG A 216 0.43 8.42 -2.56
CA ARG A 216 -0.32 9.67 -2.53
C ARG A 216 -0.31 10.22 -1.11
N GLY A 217 -0.10 11.52 -0.98
CA GLY A 217 -0.06 12.16 0.33
C GLY A 217 0.30 13.63 0.25
N LYS A 218 0.82 14.18 1.34
CA LYS A 218 1.15 15.60 1.49
C LYS A 218 2.64 15.82 1.71
N ILE A 219 3.19 16.87 1.12
CA ILE A 219 4.51 17.39 1.50
C ILE A 219 4.35 18.09 2.85
N LEU A 220 5.26 17.76 3.77
CA LEU A 220 5.41 18.44 5.04
C LEU A 220 6.46 19.56 4.88
N ASP A 221 6.31 20.63 5.66
CA ASP A 221 7.28 21.75 5.69
C ASP A 221 8.40 21.47 6.67
#